data_600316d9c433954570d340e430cf1f97
#
_entry.id   600316d9c433954570d340e430cf1f97
#
_cell.length_a   1.000
_cell.length_b   1.000
_cell.length_c   1.000
_cell.angle_alpha   90.00
_cell.angle_beta   90.00
_cell.angle_gamma   90.00
#
_symmetry.space_group_name_H-M   'P 1'
#
loop_
_entity.id
_entity.type
_entity.pdbx_description
1 polymer ?
#
loop_
_entity_poly.entity_id
_entity_poly.type
_entity_poly.pdbx_seq_one_letter_code
_entity_poly.pdbx_strand_id
1 'polypeptide(L)'
;DGNVYRVLSRYFGIDTPTNSSKGIKLFQEMANECIKGTSSPANYNQGIMEFGALHCTPKKPACLRCPIISECSAFQNGQTSELPVKLKKSKRNAKDFHFAVVQTAGKWALRKRDTKGIWAGLYEFPQLSSKPTHGQLLQDPIVHKLTHLDITCHFWEVPQDLLSEPSIFYSKEEMTKLGMPIIIANFVENKLKPT
;
A
#
# COMPACT_ATOMS: atom_id res chain seq x y z
N ASP A 1 -12.38 -2.27 -8.28
CA ASP A 1 -11.60 -1.14 -8.83
C ASP A 1 -12.33 0.18 -8.62
N GLY A 2 -11.58 1.29 -8.45
CA GLY A 2 -12.15 2.61 -8.17
C GLY A 2 -12.96 3.20 -9.32
N ASN A 3 -12.67 2.82 -10.55
CA ASN A 3 -13.43 3.25 -11.73
C ASN A 3 -14.79 2.54 -11.76
N VAL A 4 -14.79 1.24 -11.52
CA VAL A 4 -16.02 0.44 -11.45
C VAL A 4 -16.94 0.93 -10.33
N TYR A 5 -16.41 1.16 -9.13
CA TYR A 5 -17.19 1.72 -8.02
C TYR A 5 -17.85 3.04 -8.38
N ARG A 6 -17.15 3.91 -9.11
CA ARG A 6 -17.69 5.21 -9.54
C ARG A 6 -18.82 5.06 -10.57
N VAL A 7 -18.61 4.19 -11.56
CA VAL A 7 -19.64 3.94 -12.59
C VAL A 7 -20.89 3.36 -11.95
N LEU A 8 -20.77 2.29 -11.16
CA LEU A 8 -21.89 1.65 -10.50
C LEU A 8 -22.61 2.59 -9.52
N SER A 9 -21.84 3.35 -8.71
CA SER A 9 -22.41 4.33 -7.77
C SER A 9 -23.25 5.36 -8.49
N ARG A 10 -22.74 5.94 -9.59
CA ARG A 10 -23.47 6.96 -10.36
C ARG A 10 -24.65 6.40 -11.13
N TYR A 11 -24.46 5.26 -11.80
CA TYR A 11 -25.52 4.67 -12.62
C TYR A 11 -26.72 4.25 -11.76
N PHE A 12 -26.48 3.55 -10.66
CA PHE A 12 -27.54 3.08 -9.77
C PHE A 12 -27.91 4.06 -8.64
N GLY A 13 -27.25 5.21 -8.53
CA GLY A 13 -27.53 6.19 -7.45
C GLY A 13 -27.11 5.68 -6.07
N ILE A 14 -26.07 4.84 -5.95
CA ILE A 14 -25.66 4.25 -4.68
C ILE A 14 -24.79 5.25 -3.89
N ASP A 15 -25.27 5.69 -2.74
CA ASP A 15 -24.61 6.61 -1.81
C ASP A 15 -23.82 5.91 -0.70
N THR A 16 -23.93 4.59 -0.58
CA THR A 16 -23.15 3.80 0.39
C THR A 16 -21.66 4.02 0.16
N PRO A 17 -20.87 4.40 1.18
CA PRO A 17 -19.45 4.69 0.99
C PRO A 17 -18.67 3.50 0.45
N THR A 18 -18.00 3.67 -0.69
CA THR A 18 -17.29 2.59 -1.42
C THR A 18 -16.15 1.98 -0.64
N ASN A 19 -15.61 2.65 0.36
CA ASN A 19 -14.52 2.20 1.22
C ASN A 19 -14.97 1.74 2.62
N SER A 20 -16.27 1.52 2.83
CA SER A 20 -16.81 0.85 4.01
C SER A 20 -16.94 -0.66 3.76
N SER A 21 -16.93 -1.48 4.83
CA SER A 21 -17.15 -2.93 4.71
C SER A 21 -18.50 -3.25 4.04
N LYS A 22 -19.56 -2.50 4.39
CA LYS A 22 -20.89 -2.60 3.77
C LYS A 22 -20.83 -2.24 2.28
N GLY A 23 -20.14 -1.14 1.94
CA GLY A 23 -20.01 -0.70 0.56
C GLY A 23 -19.26 -1.70 -0.30
N ILE A 24 -18.12 -2.20 0.16
CA ILE A 24 -17.33 -3.21 -0.57
C ILE A 24 -18.21 -4.41 -0.93
N LYS A 25 -18.98 -4.95 0.03
CA LYS A 25 -19.89 -6.07 -0.20
C LYS A 25 -20.99 -5.72 -1.20
N LEU A 26 -21.67 -4.58 -1.01
CA LEU A 26 -22.75 -4.13 -1.89
C LEU A 26 -22.28 -3.96 -3.34
N PHE A 27 -21.16 -3.26 -3.56
CA PHE A 27 -20.62 -3.05 -4.91
C PHE A 27 -20.12 -4.33 -5.55
N GLN A 28 -19.65 -5.30 -4.78
CA GLN A 28 -19.29 -6.63 -5.29
C GLN A 28 -20.53 -7.40 -5.75
N GLU A 29 -21.59 -7.39 -4.97
CA GLU A 29 -22.88 -8.00 -5.33
C GLU A 29 -23.44 -7.35 -6.61
N MET A 30 -23.46 -6.03 -6.69
CA MET A 30 -23.91 -5.30 -7.87
C MET A 30 -23.07 -5.60 -9.12
N ALA A 31 -21.74 -5.64 -9.00
CA ALA A 31 -20.88 -6.00 -10.12
C ALA A 31 -21.13 -7.43 -10.60
N ASN A 32 -21.37 -8.36 -9.68
CA ASN A 32 -21.70 -9.74 -10.01
C ASN A 32 -23.06 -9.83 -10.72
N GLU A 33 -24.06 -9.06 -10.32
CA GLU A 33 -25.36 -9.01 -11.01
C GLU A 33 -25.21 -8.45 -12.43
N CYS A 34 -24.48 -7.35 -12.60
CA CYS A 34 -24.27 -6.74 -13.92
C CYS A 34 -23.54 -7.66 -14.91
N ILE A 35 -22.71 -8.59 -14.45
CA ILE A 35 -21.97 -9.49 -15.33
C ILE A 35 -22.75 -10.79 -15.66
N LYS A 36 -23.86 -11.05 -14.98
CA LYS A 36 -24.69 -12.22 -15.25
C LYS A 36 -25.25 -12.16 -16.68
N GLY A 37 -25.15 -13.29 -17.36
CA GLY A 37 -25.68 -13.41 -18.73
C GLY A 37 -24.77 -12.85 -19.83
N THR A 38 -23.64 -12.25 -19.52
CA THR A 38 -22.66 -11.87 -20.55
C THR A 38 -21.89 -13.08 -21.07
N SER A 39 -21.71 -13.18 -22.38
CA SER A 39 -20.88 -14.21 -23.04
C SER A 39 -19.38 -13.96 -22.85
N SER A 40 -18.96 -12.76 -22.46
CA SER A 40 -17.56 -12.38 -22.30
C SER A 40 -17.33 -11.52 -21.03
N PRO A 41 -17.23 -12.17 -19.85
CA PRO A 41 -16.96 -11.45 -18.59
C PRO A 41 -15.69 -10.62 -18.59
N ALA A 42 -14.64 -11.09 -19.29
CA ALA A 42 -13.37 -10.37 -19.39
C ALA A 42 -13.55 -9.03 -20.13
N ASN A 43 -14.24 -9.03 -21.27
CA ASN A 43 -14.51 -7.81 -22.05
C ASN A 43 -15.43 -6.86 -21.29
N TYR A 44 -16.44 -7.38 -20.61
CA TYR A 44 -17.32 -6.57 -19.76
C TYR A 44 -16.53 -5.85 -18.66
N ASN A 45 -15.69 -6.58 -17.91
CA ASN A 45 -14.87 -5.99 -16.85
C ASN A 45 -13.89 -4.95 -17.40
N GLN A 46 -13.24 -5.23 -18.53
CA GLN A 46 -12.35 -4.27 -19.17
C GLN A 46 -13.12 -3.04 -19.63
N GLY A 47 -14.27 -3.23 -20.26
CA GLY A 47 -15.13 -2.14 -20.75
C GLY A 47 -15.60 -1.20 -19.64
N ILE A 48 -16.10 -1.72 -18.52
CA ILE A 48 -16.56 -0.88 -17.40
C ILE A 48 -15.40 -0.13 -16.72
N MET A 49 -14.22 -0.75 -16.61
CA MET A 49 -13.02 -0.08 -16.08
C MET A 49 -12.60 1.08 -16.99
N GLU A 50 -12.54 0.83 -18.31
CA GLU A 50 -12.16 1.82 -19.32
C GLU A 50 -13.19 2.94 -19.45
N PHE A 51 -14.48 2.60 -19.46
CA PHE A 51 -15.56 3.58 -19.43
C PHE A 51 -15.45 4.52 -18.22
N GLY A 52 -15.13 3.97 -17.04
CA GLY A 52 -14.87 4.77 -15.86
C GLY A 52 -13.62 5.65 -15.97
N ALA A 53 -12.57 5.16 -16.61
CA ALA A 53 -11.32 5.90 -16.77
C ALA A 53 -11.43 7.04 -17.79
N LEU A 54 -12.09 6.81 -18.93
CA LEU A 54 -12.09 7.72 -20.08
C LEU A 54 -13.35 8.59 -20.16
N HIS A 55 -14.51 8.06 -19.78
CA HIS A 55 -15.80 8.72 -20.00
C HIS A 55 -16.43 9.19 -18.68
N CYS A 56 -16.72 8.29 -17.75
CA CYS A 56 -17.29 8.61 -16.44
C CYS A 56 -16.20 9.03 -15.44
N THR A 57 -15.46 10.08 -15.77
CA THR A 57 -14.29 10.54 -14.98
C THR A 57 -14.67 11.14 -13.63
N PRO A 58 -13.72 11.21 -12.65
CA PRO A 58 -14.01 11.69 -11.29
C PRO A 58 -14.54 13.13 -11.25
N LYS A 59 -13.87 14.06 -11.92
CA LYS A 59 -14.13 15.50 -11.78
C LYS A 59 -15.02 16.09 -12.86
N LYS A 60 -14.88 15.67 -14.11
CA LYS A 60 -15.59 16.22 -15.27
C LYS A 60 -16.07 15.08 -16.18
N PRO A 61 -17.07 14.30 -15.77
CA PRO A 61 -17.59 13.23 -16.60
C PRO A 61 -18.28 13.81 -17.85
N ALA A 62 -18.11 13.14 -19.00
CA ALA A 62 -18.68 13.56 -20.27
C ALA A 62 -20.18 13.16 -20.39
N CYS A 63 -21.02 13.56 -19.41
CA CYS A 63 -22.39 13.08 -19.27
C CYS A 63 -23.24 13.32 -20.50
N LEU A 64 -23.17 14.50 -21.12
CA LEU A 64 -23.99 14.84 -22.31
C LEU A 64 -23.71 13.97 -23.56
N ARG A 65 -22.58 13.27 -23.56
CA ARG A 65 -22.21 12.31 -24.62
C ARG A 65 -22.21 10.87 -24.12
N CYS A 66 -22.80 10.63 -22.95
CA CYS A 66 -22.79 9.32 -22.31
C CYS A 66 -23.86 8.41 -22.95
N PRO A 67 -23.51 7.21 -23.44
CA PRO A 67 -24.48 6.32 -24.10
C PRO A 67 -25.54 5.78 -23.14
N ILE A 68 -25.31 5.84 -21.81
CA ILE A 68 -26.24 5.36 -20.77
C ILE A 68 -26.81 6.51 -19.92
N ILE A 69 -26.83 7.72 -20.46
CA ILE A 69 -27.28 8.93 -19.72
C ILE A 69 -28.74 8.84 -19.29
N SER A 70 -29.61 8.29 -20.15
CA SER A 70 -31.05 8.17 -19.90
C SER A 70 -31.42 7.35 -18.69
N GLU A 71 -30.56 6.41 -18.31
CA GLU A 71 -30.79 5.50 -17.18
C GLU A 71 -29.88 5.82 -15.97
N CYS A 72 -29.04 6.86 -16.09
CA CYS A 72 -28.08 7.21 -15.07
C CYS A 72 -28.75 7.99 -13.93
N SER A 73 -28.97 7.35 -12.79
CA SER A 73 -29.59 7.95 -11.60
C SER A 73 -28.85 9.21 -11.13
N ALA A 74 -27.53 9.20 -11.07
CA ALA A 74 -26.76 10.38 -10.63
C ALA A 74 -26.90 11.57 -11.58
N PHE A 75 -27.06 11.35 -12.87
CA PHE A 75 -27.29 12.44 -13.81
C PHE A 75 -28.69 13.01 -13.66
N GLN A 76 -29.71 12.15 -13.60
CA GLN A 76 -31.11 12.55 -13.42
C GLN A 76 -31.33 13.35 -12.13
N ASN A 77 -30.61 12.98 -11.06
CA ASN A 77 -30.75 13.63 -9.74
C ASN A 77 -29.71 14.74 -9.47
N GLY A 78 -28.87 15.10 -10.45
CA GLY A 78 -27.83 16.13 -10.28
C GLY A 78 -26.67 15.75 -9.33
N GLN A 79 -26.48 14.44 -9.03
CA GLN A 79 -25.56 13.94 -8.02
C GLN A 79 -24.21 13.43 -8.60
N THR A 80 -23.89 13.75 -9.84
CA THR A 80 -22.66 13.26 -10.50
C THR A 80 -21.38 13.72 -9.80
N SER A 81 -21.39 14.86 -9.11
CA SER A 81 -20.26 15.38 -8.33
C SER A 81 -20.16 14.80 -6.92
N GLU A 82 -21.26 14.31 -6.39
CA GLU A 82 -21.35 13.76 -5.03
C GLU A 82 -20.99 12.28 -4.98
N LEU A 83 -21.29 11.55 -6.06
CA LEU A 83 -21.06 10.12 -6.18
C LEU A 83 -19.74 9.80 -6.90
N PRO A 84 -19.00 8.80 -6.44
CA PRO A 84 -19.25 7.90 -5.31
C PRO A 84 -18.89 8.54 -3.96
N VAL A 85 -19.65 8.22 -2.92
CA VAL A 85 -19.32 8.60 -1.55
C VAL A 85 -18.13 7.81 -1.03
N LYS A 86 -17.26 8.47 -0.26
CA LYS A 86 -16.15 7.84 0.46
C LYS A 86 -16.09 8.36 1.89
N LEU A 87 -15.89 7.44 2.83
CA LEU A 87 -15.54 7.84 4.19
C LEU A 87 -14.19 8.57 4.19
N LYS A 88 -14.09 9.61 4.98
CA LYS A 88 -12.80 10.28 5.21
C LYS A 88 -11.82 9.26 5.75
N LYS A 89 -10.60 9.24 5.19
CA LYS A 89 -9.54 8.38 5.71
C LYS A 89 -9.27 8.77 7.17
N SER A 90 -9.25 7.79 8.06
CA SER A 90 -8.75 7.97 9.43
C SER A 90 -7.31 8.51 9.37
N LYS A 91 -6.89 9.26 10.38
CA LYS A 91 -5.49 9.67 10.52
C LYS A 91 -4.62 8.41 10.42
N ARG A 92 -3.58 8.47 9.59
CA ARG A 92 -2.60 7.40 9.52
C ARG A 92 -1.88 7.32 10.85
N ASN A 93 -1.68 6.11 11.33
CA ASN A 93 -0.80 5.90 12.46
C ASN A 93 0.65 6.15 12.00
N ALA A 94 1.48 6.69 12.87
CA ALA A 94 2.91 6.81 12.66
C ALA A 94 3.65 5.80 13.53
N LYS A 95 4.73 5.22 13.03
CA LYS A 95 5.59 4.30 13.76
C LYS A 95 7.04 4.51 13.37
N ASP A 96 7.91 4.62 14.37
CA ASP A 96 9.33 4.69 14.17
C ASP A 96 9.97 3.32 14.31
N PHE A 97 10.85 2.97 13.38
CA PHE A 97 11.71 1.79 13.45
C PHE A 97 13.16 2.23 13.52
N HIS A 98 13.83 1.82 14.58
CA HIS A 98 15.26 2.04 14.78
C HIS A 98 15.98 0.72 14.50
N PHE A 99 16.69 0.66 13.39
CA PHE A 99 17.45 -0.51 12.97
C PHE A 99 18.89 -0.42 13.43
N ALA A 100 19.38 -1.48 14.06
CA ALA A 100 20.77 -1.65 14.43
C ALA A 100 21.57 -2.22 13.25
N VAL A 101 22.43 -1.43 12.67
CA VAL A 101 23.35 -1.87 11.63
C VAL A 101 24.67 -2.23 12.31
N VAL A 102 24.89 -3.53 12.49
CA VAL A 102 26.10 -4.07 13.11
C VAL A 102 26.90 -4.81 12.05
N GLN A 103 28.16 -4.45 11.92
CA GLN A 103 29.10 -5.10 10.99
C GLN A 103 30.22 -5.81 11.78
N THR A 104 30.51 -7.05 11.40
CA THR A 104 31.65 -7.82 11.93
C THR A 104 32.28 -8.62 10.78
N ALA A 105 33.57 -8.48 10.60
CA ALA A 105 34.35 -9.18 9.55
C ALA A 105 33.69 -9.10 8.16
N GLY A 106 33.23 -7.91 7.75
CA GLY A 106 32.63 -7.69 6.42
C GLY A 106 31.21 -8.24 6.25
N LYS A 107 30.58 -8.70 7.34
CA LYS A 107 29.21 -9.22 7.35
C LYS A 107 28.32 -8.39 8.28
N TRP A 108 27.03 -8.33 7.96
CA TRP A 108 26.03 -7.54 8.69
C TRP A 108 25.01 -8.44 9.40
N ALA A 109 24.66 -8.06 10.61
CA ALA A 109 23.67 -8.74 11.41
C ALA A 109 22.26 -8.55 10.81
N LEU A 110 21.57 -9.63 10.53
CA LEU A 110 20.15 -9.65 10.15
C LEU A 110 19.37 -10.62 11.03
N ARG A 111 18.07 -10.38 11.10
CA ARG A 111 17.10 -11.31 11.66
C ARG A 111 15.95 -11.52 10.70
N LYS A 112 15.28 -12.66 10.77
CA LYS A 112 14.03 -12.91 10.09
C LYS A 112 12.87 -12.46 10.96
N ARG A 113 11.94 -11.69 10.40
CA ARG A 113 10.73 -11.28 11.13
C ARG A 113 9.79 -12.45 11.34
N ASP A 114 8.98 -12.36 12.38
CA ASP A 114 7.91 -13.31 12.64
C ASP A 114 6.92 -13.40 11.48
N THR A 115 6.09 -14.44 11.50
CA THR A 115 5.09 -14.71 10.45
C THR A 115 3.87 -13.79 10.52
N LYS A 116 3.82 -12.84 11.47
CA LYS A 116 2.71 -11.91 11.68
C LYS A 116 3.18 -10.45 11.60
N GLY A 117 2.26 -9.58 11.18
CA GLY A 117 2.49 -8.13 11.14
C GLY A 117 3.09 -7.63 9.83
N ILE A 118 3.61 -6.40 9.89
CA ILE A 118 4.20 -5.73 8.73
C ILE A 118 5.49 -6.45 8.35
N TRP A 119 5.68 -6.71 7.03
CA TRP A 119 6.87 -7.36 6.47
C TRP A 119 7.13 -8.75 7.05
N ALA A 120 6.07 -9.47 7.44
CA ALA A 120 6.14 -10.81 8.01
C ALA A 120 6.99 -11.76 7.15
N GLY A 121 7.88 -12.51 7.79
CA GLY A 121 8.75 -13.49 7.14
C GLY A 121 9.90 -12.91 6.32
N LEU A 122 10.02 -11.58 6.17
CA LEU A 122 11.13 -10.92 5.51
C LEU A 122 12.31 -10.73 6.48
N TYR A 123 13.50 -10.54 5.90
CA TYR A 123 14.71 -10.23 6.67
C TYR A 123 14.86 -8.74 6.88
N GLU A 124 15.35 -8.37 8.07
CA GLU A 124 15.63 -6.99 8.44
C GLU A 124 16.86 -6.89 9.34
N PHE A 125 17.39 -5.68 9.52
CA PHE A 125 18.32 -5.42 10.60
C PHE A 125 17.62 -5.59 11.97
N PRO A 126 18.34 -6.01 13.04
CA PRO A 126 17.77 -6.05 14.37
C PRO A 126 17.13 -4.72 14.75
N GLN A 127 15.95 -4.76 15.39
CA GLN A 127 15.27 -3.54 15.83
C GLN A 127 15.68 -3.19 17.27
N LEU A 128 15.94 -1.92 17.48
CA LEU A 128 16.08 -1.31 18.79
C LEU A 128 14.72 -0.83 19.29
N SER A 129 14.48 -0.90 20.59
CA SER A 129 13.23 -0.43 21.20
C SER A 129 13.03 1.09 21.09
N SER A 130 14.12 1.85 20.96
CA SER A 130 14.14 3.30 20.83
C SER A 130 15.43 3.76 20.14
N LYS A 131 15.56 5.07 19.94
CA LYS A 131 16.81 5.70 19.51
C LYS A 131 17.95 5.29 20.47
N PRO A 132 19.08 4.77 19.96
CA PRO A 132 20.20 4.39 20.82
C PRO A 132 20.89 5.62 21.43
N THR A 133 21.37 5.50 22.64
CA THR A 133 22.19 6.54 23.31
C THR A 133 23.58 6.67 22.70
N HIS A 134 24.12 5.56 22.21
CA HIS A 134 25.40 5.48 21.52
C HIS A 134 25.18 4.84 20.14
N GLY A 135 25.56 5.56 19.08
CA GLY A 135 25.43 5.10 17.71
C GLY A 135 25.45 6.25 16.71
N GLN A 136 25.88 5.97 15.51
CA GLN A 136 25.88 6.93 14.42
C GLN A 136 24.71 6.69 13.49
N LEU A 137 23.94 7.74 13.18
CA LEU A 137 22.90 7.67 12.15
C LEU A 137 23.58 7.60 10.77
N LEU A 138 23.32 6.54 10.02
CA LEU A 138 23.99 6.29 8.73
C LEU A 138 23.40 7.07 7.56
N GLN A 139 22.18 7.56 7.72
CA GLN A 139 21.49 8.43 6.77
C GLN A 139 20.30 9.12 7.42
N ASP A 140 19.76 10.15 6.77
CA ASP A 140 18.52 10.77 7.20
C ASP A 140 17.36 9.75 7.26
N PRO A 141 16.46 9.89 8.23
CA PRO A 141 15.32 8.99 8.38
C PRO A 141 14.46 8.94 7.12
N ILE A 142 14.05 7.74 6.72
CA ILE A 142 13.22 7.53 5.52
C ILE A 142 11.80 7.22 5.93
N VAL A 143 10.83 7.97 5.39
CA VAL A 143 9.40 7.71 5.60
C VAL A 143 8.88 6.76 4.53
N HIS A 144 8.44 5.58 4.96
CA HIS A 144 7.77 4.59 4.13
C HIS A 144 6.27 4.61 4.38
N LYS A 145 5.50 4.99 3.35
CA LYS A 145 4.03 5.13 3.47
C LYS A 145 3.33 3.86 3.06
N LEU A 146 2.69 3.21 4.02
CA LEU A 146 1.75 2.10 3.79
C LEU A 146 0.31 2.62 3.75
N THR A 147 -0.65 1.76 3.41
CA THR A 147 -2.07 2.15 3.30
C THR A 147 -2.63 2.79 4.58
N HIS A 148 -2.25 2.25 5.76
CA HIS A 148 -2.78 2.67 7.07
C HIS A 148 -1.73 3.15 8.06
N LEU A 149 -0.46 3.17 7.65
CA LEU A 149 0.66 3.43 8.54
C LEU A 149 1.77 4.16 7.80
N ASP A 150 2.30 5.21 8.41
CA ASP A 150 3.54 5.84 7.98
C ASP A 150 4.67 5.33 8.90
N ILE A 151 5.70 4.74 8.31
CA ILE A 151 6.85 4.17 9.04
C ILE A 151 8.05 5.05 8.77
N THR A 152 8.64 5.59 9.83
CA THR A 152 9.92 6.28 9.75
C THR A 152 11.03 5.29 10.12
N CYS A 153 11.92 5.03 9.20
CA CYS A 153 13.03 4.09 9.40
C CYS A 153 14.33 4.86 9.67
N HIS A 154 14.98 4.51 10.76
CA HIS A 154 16.26 5.04 11.19
C HIS A 154 17.29 3.91 11.19
N PHE A 155 18.43 4.11 10.53
CA PHE A 155 19.52 3.12 10.46
C PHE A 155 20.71 3.63 11.28
N TRP A 156 21.00 2.92 12.36
CA TRP A 156 22.03 3.29 13.33
C TRP A 156 23.20 2.30 13.27
N GLU A 157 24.37 2.79 13.00
CA GLU A 157 25.58 2.01 13.28
C GLU A 157 25.80 1.95 14.79
N VAL A 158 25.81 0.73 15.31
CA VAL A 158 25.92 0.48 16.75
C VAL A 158 26.87 -0.70 16.99
N PRO A 159 27.50 -0.77 18.17
CA PRO A 159 28.30 -1.92 18.55
C PRO A 159 27.44 -3.16 18.79
N GLN A 160 28.05 -4.34 18.64
CA GLN A 160 27.35 -5.64 18.68
C GLN A 160 26.70 -5.96 20.03
N ASP A 161 27.23 -5.47 21.11
CA ASP A 161 26.72 -5.66 22.48
C ASP A 161 25.35 -5.00 22.73
N LEU A 162 24.92 -4.10 21.84
CA LEU A 162 23.57 -3.53 21.85
C LEU A 162 22.49 -4.43 21.24
N LEU A 163 22.87 -5.56 20.64
CA LEU A 163 21.91 -6.52 20.11
C LEU A 163 21.32 -7.36 21.27
N SER A 164 20.02 -7.21 21.49
CA SER A 164 19.28 -7.97 22.51
C SER A 164 18.86 -9.38 22.07
N GLU A 165 18.93 -9.68 20.75
CA GLU A 165 18.50 -10.95 20.18
C GLU A 165 19.61 -11.57 19.32
N PRO A 166 19.66 -12.92 19.24
CA PRO A 166 20.58 -13.62 18.35
C PRO A 166 20.37 -13.18 16.90
N SER A 167 21.45 -12.83 16.22
CA SER A 167 21.43 -12.39 14.84
C SER A 167 22.38 -13.24 14.00
N ILE A 168 22.01 -13.47 12.75
CA ILE A 168 22.86 -14.18 11.78
C ILE A 168 23.55 -13.13 10.93
N PHE A 169 24.85 -13.33 10.68
CA PHE A 169 25.67 -12.41 9.91
C PHE A 169 25.77 -12.85 8.44
N TYR A 170 25.45 -11.94 7.53
CA TYR A 170 25.44 -12.17 6.09
C TYR A 170 26.39 -11.19 5.37
N SER A 171 27.06 -11.66 4.34
CA SER A 171 27.78 -10.80 3.42
C SER A 171 26.80 -9.99 2.56
N LYS A 172 27.26 -8.92 1.92
CA LYS A 172 26.39 -8.12 1.04
C LYS A 172 25.78 -8.96 -0.09
N GLU A 173 26.55 -9.89 -0.67
CA GLU A 173 26.08 -10.79 -1.72
C GLU A 173 25.01 -11.77 -1.22
N GLU A 174 25.16 -12.29 0.00
CA GLU A 174 24.14 -13.14 0.60
C GLU A 174 22.85 -12.34 0.88
N MET A 175 22.97 -11.10 1.35
CA MET A 175 21.83 -10.22 1.63
C MET A 175 20.99 -9.93 0.40
N THR A 176 21.59 -9.76 -0.79
CA THR A 176 20.84 -9.52 -2.04
C THR A 176 19.94 -10.67 -2.47
N LYS A 177 20.18 -11.88 -1.96
CA LYS A 177 19.37 -13.08 -2.24
C LYS A 177 18.24 -13.27 -1.22
N LEU A 178 18.20 -12.47 -0.17
CA LEU A 178 17.17 -12.56 0.88
C LEU A 178 15.98 -11.67 0.54
N GLY A 179 14.77 -12.15 0.85
CA GLY A 179 13.57 -11.31 0.78
C GLY A 179 13.59 -10.24 1.86
N MET A 180 13.67 -8.98 1.49
CA MET A 180 13.71 -7.84 2.39
C MET A 180 12.62 -6.81 2.05
N PRO A 181 12.14 -6.01 3.03
CA PRO A 181 11.39 -4.80 2.71
C PRO A 181 12.18 -3.89 1.78
N ILE A 182 11.52 -3.30 0.79
CA ILE A 182 12.19 -2.45 -0.22
C ILE A 182 13.04 -1.34 0.39
N ILE A 183 12.60 -0.77 1.52
CA ILE A 183 13.35 0.29 2.19
C ILE A 183 14.70 -0.21 2.76
N ILE A 184 14.73 -1.46 3.25
CA ILE A 184 15.95 -2.09 3.75
C ILE A 184 16.83 -2.52 2.58
N ALA A 185 16.24 -3.11 1.53
CA ALA A 185 16.98 -3.50 0.33
C ALA A 185 17.69 -2.30 -0.30
N ASN A 186 16.99 -1.17 -0.45
CA ASN A 186 17.58 0.08 -0.97
C ASN A 186 18.71 0.62 -0.06
N PHE A 187 18.56 0.49 1.26
CA PHE A 187 19.63 0.88 2.18
C PHE A 187 20.86 -0.02 2.00
N VAL A 188 20.69 -1.33 1.93
CA VAL A 188 21.77 -2.29 1.70
C VAL A 188 22.52 -1.99 0.40
N GLU A 189 21.77 -1.73 -0.68
CA GLU A 189 22.36 -1.47 -2.00
C GLU A 189 23.18 -0.18 -2.02
N ASN A 190 22.61 0.92 -1.47
CA ASN A 190 23.15 2.27 -1.65
C ASN A 190 24.14 2.70 -0.56
N LYS A 191 24.08 2.12 0.64
CA LYS A 191 24.85 2.59 1.80
C LYS A 191 25.89 1.60 2.29
N LEU A 192 25.65 0.30 2.18
CA LEU A 192 26.65 -0.67 2.62
C LEU A 192 27.69 -0.86 1.50
N LYS A 193 28.94 -0.48 1.80
CA LYS A 193 30.06 -0.73 0.88
C LYS A 193 30.56 -2.14 1.09
N PRO A 194 30.84 -2.91 0.01
CA PRO A 194 31.60 -4.13 0.15
C PRO A 194 33.01 -3.77 0.67
N THR A 195 33.47 -4.52 1.62
CA THR A 195 34.84 -4.43 2.16
C THR A 195 35.79 -5.13 1.22
#